data_0b52c5ed671b70817f8d85332b07d582
#
_entry.id   0b52c5ed671b70817f8d85332b07d582
#
_cell.length_a   1.000
_cell.length_b   1.000
_cell.length_c   1.000
_cell.angle_alpha   90.00
_cell.angle_beta   90.00
_cell.angle_gamma   90.00
#
_symmetry.space_group_name_H-M   'P 1'
#
loop_
_entity.id
_entity.type
_entity.pdbx_description
1 polymer ?
#
loop_
_entity_poly.entity_id
_entity_poly.type
_entity_poly.pdbx_seq_one_letter_code
_entity_poly.pdbx_strand_id
1 'polypeptide(L)'
;MRSTDLALRALMRLAVAGDVAPTTREVAADMAVPYTHAAKVVAELQKLGLLEARRGRGGGLTLTEAGRTASVGALVRSFEGEGDVVECEGPTPCPLNSACRLRGALRRAQEAFYASLDPVTVEDIAASPTGPLLLNIASRDET
;
A
#
# COMPACT_ATOMS: atom_id res chain seq x y z
N MET A 1 -1.00 7.35 -6.36
CA MET A 1 -0.42 7.30 -4.99
C MET A 1 -1.43 7.13 -3.86
N ARG A 2 -2.65 7.62 -3.97
CA ARG A 2 -3.64 7.48 -2.86
C ARG A 2 -3.94 6.04 -2.49
N SER A 3 -4.18 5.18 -3.48
CA SER A 3 -4.47 3.77 -3.21
C SER A 3 -3.22 3.03 -2.72
N THR A 4 -2.05 3.37 -3.24
CA THR A 4 -0.77 2.80 -2.81
C THR A 4 -0.48 3.13 -1.34
N ASP A 5 -0.63 4.40 -0.99
CA ASP A 5 -0.44 4.88 0.38
C ASP A 5 -1.40 4.17 1.34
N LEU A 6 -2.68 4.11 0.99
CA LEU A 6 -3.67 3.43 1.82
C LEU A 6 -3.38 1.94 1.95
N ALA A 7 -2.96 1.28 0.85
CA ALA A 7 -2.61 -0.13 0.87
C ALA A 7 -1.47 -0.40 1.87
N LEU A 8 -0.42 0.39 1.81
CA LEU A 8 0.72 0.26 2.73
C LEU A 8 0.32 0.53 4.18
N ARG A 9 -0.48 1.57 4.42
CA ARG A 9 -0.97 1.89 5.77
C ARG A 9 -1.88 0.77 6.31
N ALA A 10 -2.73 0.20 5.48
CA ALA A 10 -3.58 -0.92 5.87
C ALA A 10 -2.74 -2.13 6.28
N LEU A 11 -1.73 -2.48 5.47
CA LEU A 11 -0.82 -3.59 5.80
C LEU A 11 -0.04 -3.34 7.09
N MET A 12 0.43 -2.12 7.31
CA MET A 12 1.09 -1.76 8.58
C MET A 12 0.15 -1.91 9.76
N ARG A 13 -1.11 -1.47 9.62
CA ARG A 13 -2.13 -1.61 10.67
C ARG A 13 -2.36 -3.09 11.01
N LEU A 14 -2.42 -3.95 10.00
CA LEU A 14 -2.58 -5.39 10.21
C LEU A 14 -1.32 -6.03 10.83
N ALA A 15 -0.16 -5.52 10.49
CA ALA A 15 1.11 -6.04 11.00
C ALA A 15 1.23 -5.88 12.53
N VAL A 16 0.61 -4.85 13.10
CA VAL A 16 0.62 -4.60 14.54
C VAL A 16 -0.64 -5.11 15.25
N ALA A 17 -1.60 -5.64 14.52
CA ALA A 17 -2.79 -6.24 15.10
C ALA A 17 -2.40 -7.46 15.94
N GLY A 18 -2.92 -7.53 17.14
CA GLY A 18 -2.74 -8.70 18.00
C GLY A 18 -3.76 -9.80 17.68
N ASP A 19 -4.31 -10.41 18.71
CA ASP A 19 -5.26 -11.52 18.59
C ASP A 19 -6.63 -11.11 18.02
N VAL A 20 -6.94 -9.82 18.06
CA VAL A 20 -8.21 -9.28 17.55
C VAL A 20 -7.98 -8.70 16.15
N ALA A 21 -8.54 -9.35 15.15
CA ALA A 21 -8.43 -8.91 13.75
C ALA A 21 -9.35 -7.71 13.50
N PRO A 22 -8.83 -6.58 13.01
CA PRO A 22 -9.67 -5.42 12.69
C PRO A 22 -10.52 -5.70 11.46
N THR A 23 -11.73 -5.12 11.44
CA THR A 23 -12.59 -5.14 10.26
C THR A 23 -12.14 -4.08 9.25
N THR A 24 -12.60 -4.20 8.01
CA THR A 24 -12.36 -3.16 6.99
C THR A 24 -12.85 -1.79 7.47
N ARG A 25 -13.99 -1.76 8.16
CA ARG A 25 -14.58 -0.53 8.69
C ARG A 25 -13.69 0.10 9.76
N GLU A 26 -13.13 -0.70 10.63
CA GLU A 26 -12.19 -0.24 11.67
C GLU A 26 -10.89 0.29 11.06
N VAL A 27 -10.34 -0.41 10.06
CA VAL A 27 -9.14 0.05 9.34
C VAL A 27 -9.43 1.39 8.65
N ALA A 28 -10.59 1.54 8.01
CA ALA A 28 -10.99 2.80 7.38
C ALA A 28 -11.04 3.94 8.40
N ALA A 29 -11.63 3.69 9.57
CA ALA A 29 -11.70 4.69 10.64
C ALA A 29 -10.29 5.05 11.16
N ASP A 30 -9.45 4.05 11.43
CA ASP A 30 -8.09 4.26 11.91
C ASP A 30 -7.25 5.10 10.93
N MET A 31 -7.46 4.88 9.63
CA MET A 31 -6.72 5.59 8.58
C MET A 31 -7.41 6.90 8.16
N ALA A 32 -8.56 7.21 8.74
CA ALA A 32 -9.35 8.41 8.42
C ALA A 32 -9.69 8.52 6.92
N VAL A 33 -10.15 7.40 6.34
CA VAL A 33 -10.54 7.33 4.92
C VAL A 33 -11.96 6.79 4.79
N PRO A 34 -12.67 7.09 3.67
CA PRO A 34 -13.98 6.51 3.43
C PRO A 34 -13.94 4.98 3.35
N TYR A 35 -14.95 4.34 3.89
CA TYR A 35 -15.08 2.87 3.87
C TYR A 35 -14.98 2.30 2.45
N THR A 36 -15.63 2.95 1.48
CA THR A 36 -15.61 2.48 0.08
C THR A 36 -14.21 2.44 -0.50
N HIS A 37 -13.37 3.39 -0.16
CA HIS A 37 -11.98 3.42 -0.59
C HIS A 37 -11.17 2.30 0.08
N ALA A 38 -11.33 2.15 1.40
CA ALA A 38 -10.66 1.08 2.15
C ALA A 38 -11.09 -0.31 1.64
N ALA A 39 -12.38 -0.52 1.40
CA ALA A 39 -12.90 -1.80 0.90
C ALA A 39 -12.29 -2.18 -0.45
N LYS A 40 -12.13 -1.21 -1.35
CA LYS A 40 -11.51 -1.43 -2.66
C LYS A 40 -10.04 -1.85 -2.53
N VAL A 41 -9.30 -1.17 -1.68
CA VAL A 41 -7.88 -1.46 -1.44
C VAL A 41 -7.72 -2.83 -0.76
N VAL A 42 -8.55 -3.12 0.23
CA VAL A 42 -8.54 -4.42 0.92
C VAL A 42 -8.81 -5.56 -0.06
N ALA A 43 -9.79 -5.39 -0.96
CA ALA A 43 -10.08 -6.40 -1.99
C ALA A 43 -8.87 -6.66 -2.89
N GLU A 44 -8.15 -5.62 -3.27
CA GLU A 44 -6.93 -5.75 -4.08
C GLU A 44 -5.82 -6.48 -3.33
N LEU A 45 -5.58 -6.12 -2.06
CA LEU A 45 -4.58 -6.78 -1.23
C LEU A 45 -4.93 -8.25 -0.96
N GLN A 46 -6.21 -8.57 -0.81
CA GLN A 46 -6.68 -9.94 -0.66
C GLN A 46 -6.42 -10.75 -1.93
N LYS A 47 -6.67 -10.16 -3.08
CA LYS A 47 -6.41 -10.76 -4.39
C LYS A 47 -4.92 -11.06 -4.58
N LEU A 48 -4.03 -10.21 -4.06
CA LEU A 48 -2.59 -10.42 -4.08
C LEU A 48 -2.11 -11.44 -3.04
N GLY A 49 -2.99 -11.95 -2.18
CA GLY A 49 -2.64 -12.92 -1.15
C GLY A 49 -1.92 -12.33 0.06
N LEU A 50 -1.98 -11.03 0.25
CA LEU A 50 -1.25 -10.34 1.31
C LEU A 50 -2.04 -10.24 2.61
N LEU A 51 -3.36 -10.38 2.54
CA LEU A 51 -4.23 -10.46 3.70
C LEU A 51 -5.36 -11.46 3.44
N GLU A 52 -5.99 -11.88 4.52
CA GLU A 52 -7.18 -12.74 4.49
C GLU A 52 -8.32 -12.04 5.22
N ALA A 53 -9.53 -12.21 4.73
CA ALA A 53 -10.74 -11.71 5.35
C ALA A 53 -11.58 -12.87 5.84
N ARG A 54 -11.98 -12.84 7.12
CA ARG A 54 -12.89 -13.81 7.72
C ARG A 54 -14.17 -13.10 8.09
N ARG A 55 -15.32 -13.64 7.64
CA ARG A 55 -16.64 -13.11 7.96
C ARG A 55 -17.14 -13.66 9.30
N GLY A 56 -18.09 -12.92 9.90
CA GLY A 56 -18.81 -13.33 11.09
C GLY A 56 -18.16 -12.90 12.40
N ARG A 57 -18.68 -13.46 13.49
CA ARG A 57 -18.24 -13.13 14.85
C ARG A 57 -16.79 -13.59 15.05
N GLY A 58 -15.95 -12.69 15.54
CA GLY A 58 -14.51 -12.93 15.67
C GLY A 58 -13.76 -12.83 14.35
N GLY A 59 -14.45 -12.46 13.25
CA GLY A 59 -13.85 -12.25 11.94
C GLY A 59 -13.16 -10.89 11.84
N GLY A 60 -12.53 -10.66 10.72
CA GLY A 60 -11.80 -9.44 10.41
C GLY A 60 -10.67 -9.73 9.43
N LEU A 61 -9.75 -8.80 9.34
CA LEU A 61 -8.62 -8.87 8.42
C LEU A 61 -7.38 -9.34 9.16
N THR A 62 -6.67 -10.31 8.58
CA THR A 62 -5.40 -10.79 9.09
C THR A 62 -4.32 -10.69 8.02
N LEU A 63 -3.12 -10.29 8.44
CA LEU A 63 -1.96 -10.24 7.56
C LEU A 63 -1.44 -11.66 7.34
N THR A 64 -1.22 -12.04 6.08
CA THR A 64 -0.57 -13.31 5.77
C THR A 64 0.94 -13.19 5.97
N GLU A 65 1.64 -14.33 6.00
CA GLU A 65 3.11 -14.30 6.03
C GLU A 65 3.66 -13.60 4.78
N ALA A 66 3.04 -13.85 3.62
CA ALA A 66 3.38 -13.15 2.38
C ALA A 66 3.19 -11.63 2.52
N GLY A 67 2.15 -11.20 3.22
CA GLY A 67 1.91 -9.77 3.49
C GLY A 67 2.94 -9.16 4.42
N ARG A 68 3.34 -9.90 5.46
CA ARG A 68 4.33 -9.44 6.44
C ARG A 68 5.69 -9.21 5.81
N THR A 69 6.11 -10.11 4.92
CA THR A 69 7.42 -10.08 4.26
C THR A 69 7.39 -9.41 2.88
N ALA A 70 6.23 -8.89 2.47
CA ALA A 70 6.08 -8.26 1.16
C ALA A 70 7.02 -7.07 1.00
N SER A 71 7.63 -6.97 -0.18
CA SER A 71 8.47 -5.85 -0.55
C SER A 71 7.64 -4.60 -0.79
N VAL A 72 7.97 -3.51 -0.13
CA VAL A 72 7.33 -2.22 -0.35
C VAL A 72 7.52 -1.77 -1.80
N GLY A 73 8.70 -1.97 -2.37
CA GLY A 73 8.98 -1.65 -3.77
C GLY A 73 8.08 -2.43 -4.73
N ALA A 74 7.93 -3.73 -4.51
CA ALA A 74 7.06 -4.58 -5.34
C ALA A 74 5.59 -4.13 -5.24
N LEU A 75 5.13 -3.73 -4.07
CA LEU A 75 3.77 -3.22 -3.86
C LEU A 75 3.56 -1.90 -4.58
N VAL A 76 4.51 -0.98 -4.48
CA VAL A 76 4.42 0.32 -5.15
C VAL A 76 4.38 0.12 -6.68
N ARG A 77 5.22 -0.76 -7.22
CA ARG A 77 5.19 -1.11 -8.66
C ARG A 77 3.83 -1.67 -9.07
N SER A 78 3.25 -2.55 -8.26
CA SER A 78 1.96 -3.18 -8.53
C SER A 78 0.81 -2.17 -8.56
N PHE A 79 0.80 -1.20 -7.67
CA PHE A 79 -0.26 -0.19 -7.57
C PHE A 79 -0.08 0.97 -8.55
N GLU A 80 1.17 1.41 -8.77
CA GLU A 80 1.45 2.57 -9.64
C GLU A 80 1.67 2.19 -11.10
N GLY A 81 2.07 0.94 -11.36
CA GLY A 81 2.45 0.49 -12.68
C GLY A 81 3.89 0.85 -13.04
N GLU A 82 4.35 0.31 -14.14
CA GLU A 82 5.72 0.51 -14.63
C GLU A 82 5.80 1.46 -15.83
N GLY A 83 4.70 2.18 -16.11
CA GLY A 83 4.65 3.16 -17.20
C GLY A 83 5.45 4.42 -16.88
N ASP A 84 5.66 5.23 -17.91
CA ASP A 84 6.35 6.52 -17.77
C ASP A 84 5.56 7.47 -16.83
N VAL A 85 6.29 8.28 -16.08
CA VAL A 85 5.71 9.30 -15.21
C VAL A 85 5.16 10.49 -16.00
N VAL A 86 5.46 10.56 -17.29
CA VAL A 86 4.96 11.58 -18.22
C VAL A 86 4.33 10.91 -19.43
N GLU A 87 3.32 11.55 -19.99
CA GLU A 87 2.62 11.05 -21.16
C GLU A 87 3.31 11.57 -22.42
N CYS A 88 4.09 10.70 -23.06
CA CYS A 88 4.84 11.03 -24.28
C CYS A 88 4.13 10.57 -25.54
N GLU A 89 3.32 9.53 -25.43
CA GLU A 89 2.54 8.93 -26.51
C GLU A 89 1.06 9.00 -26.16
N GLY A 90 0.24 9.39 -27.07
CA GLY A 90 -1.20 9.53 -26.82
C GLY A 90 -1.86 10.25 -27.99
N PRO A 91 -3.13 10.68 -27.83
CA PRO A 91 -3.85 11.40 -28.89
C PRO A 91 -3.12 12.66 -29.38
N THR A 92 -2.36 13.30 -28.47
CA THR A 92 -1.50 14.45 -28.81
C THR A 92 -0.08 14.11 -28.34
N PRO A 93 0.72 13.42 -29.18
CA PRO A 93 2.06 13.03 -28.80
C PRO A 93 2.95 14.23 -28.48
N CYS A 94 3.85 14.04 -27.51
CA CYS A 94 4.83 15.07 -27.19
C CYS A 94 5.77 15.29 -28.38
N PRO A 95 6.02 16.55 -28.79
CA PRO A 95 6.93 16.84 -29.91
C PRO A 95 8.36 16.33 -29.72
N LEU A 96 8.78 16.10 -28.47
CA LEU A 96 10.13 15.63 -28.14
C LEU A 96 10.25 14.11 -28.04
N ASN A 97 9.17 13.38 -28.28
CA ASN A 97 9.06 11.93 -28.06
C ASN A 97 10.19 11.11 -28.70
N SER A 98 10.68 11.49 -29.89
CA SER A 98 11.68 10.72 -30.61
C SER A 98 13.11 10.81 -30.07
N ALA A 99 13.44 11.85 -29.28
CA ALA A 99 14.80 12.10 -28.82
C ALA A 99 14.83 12.91 -27.51
N CYS A 100 14.09 12.43 -26.49
CA CYS A 100 13.96 13.19 -25.26
C CYS A 100 14.84 12.63 -24.15
N ARG A 101 15.85 13.39 -23.71
CA ARG A 101 16.71 13.03 -22.59
C ARG A 101 15.98 13.11 -21.26
N LEU A 102 14.97 13.98 -21.13
CA LEU A 102 14.15 14.08 -19.92
C LEU A 102 13.40 12.77 -19.63
N ARG A 103 12.82 12.17 -20.67
CA ARG A 103 12.11 10.89 -20.55
C ARG A 103 13.03 9.82 -19.95
N GLY A 104 14.26 9.70 -20.47
CA GLY A 104 15.25 8.76 -19.95
C GLY A 104 15.65 9.07 -18.51
N ALA A 105 15.83 10.35 -18.17
CA ALA A 105 16.16 10.76 -16.82
C ALA A 105 15.03 10.42 -15.83
N LEU A 106 13.76 10.65 -16.23
CA LEU A 106 12.61 10.33 -15.41
C LEU A 106 12.45 8.81 -15.21
N ARG A 107 12.72 8.02 -16.25
CA ARG A 107 12.70 6.55 -16.15
C ARG A 107 13.75 6.06 -15.15
N ARG A 108 14.97 6.60 -15.21
CA ARG A 108 16.03 6.23 -14.25
C ARG A 108 15.67 6.65 -12.84
N ALA A 109 15.08 7.82 -12.66
CA ALA A 109 14.63 8.29 -11.35
C ALA A 109 13.53 7.40 -10.78
N GLN A 110 12.56 7.02 -11.61
CA GLN A 110 11.47 6.11 -11.22
C GLN A 110 12.03 4.74 -10.80
N GLU A 111 12.94 4.18 -11.59
CA GLU A 111 13.56 2.91 -11.26
C GLU A 111 14.38 2.99 -9.97
N ALA A 112 15.12 4.06 -9.76
CA ALA A 112 15.85 4.29 -8.52
C ALA A 112 14.91 4.39 -7.31
N PHE A 113 13.78 5.05 -7.48
CA PHE A 113 12.73 5.15 -6.46
C PHE A 113 12.24 3.75 -6.06
N TYR A 114 11.85 2.93 -7.02
CA TYR A 114 11.39 1.58 -6.75
C TYR A 114 12.50 0.71 -6.16
N ALA A 115 13.69 0.76 -6.73
CA ALA A 115 14.82 -0.06 -6.30
C ALA A 115 15.21 0.24 -4.83
N SER A 116 15.09 1.48 -4.39
CA SER A 116 15.38 1.84 -3.01
C SER A 116 14.36 1.24 -2.02
N LEU A 117 13.14 0.94 -2.48
CA LEU A 117 12.08 0.36 -1.67
C LEU A 117 12.02 -1.17 -1.76
N ASP A 118 12.66 -1.77 -2.77
CA ASP A 118 12.61 -3.22 -2.99
C ASP A 118 13.06 -4.04 -1.76
N PRO A 119 14.15 -3.67 -1.03
CA PRO A 119 14.56 -4.43 0.14
C PRO A 119 13.75 -4.12 1.42
N VAL A 120 12.88 -3.11 1.40
CA VAL A 120 12.07 -2.72 2.56
C VAL A 120 10.81 -3.58 2.62
N THR A 121 10.54 -4.20 3.75
CA THR A 121 9.35 -5.04 3.93
C THR A 121 8.24 -4.30 4.68
N VAL A 122 7.02 -4.85 4.61
CA VAL A 122 5.90 -4.34 5.41
C VAL A 122 6.26 -4.36 6.91
N GLU A 123 6.88 -5.44 7.37
CA GLU A 123 7.31 -5.56 8.76
C GLU A 123 8.28 -4.44 9.15
N ASP A 124 9.21 -4.08 8.27
CA ASP A 124 10.15 -2.99 8.51
C ASP A 124 9.45 -1.65 8.72
N ILE A 125 8.47 -1.33 7.88
CA ILE A 125 7.76 -0.04 7.97
C ILE A 125 6.75 0.00 9.12
N ALA A 126 6.34 -1.14 9.64
CA ALA A 126 5.47 -1.25 10.81
C ALA A 126 6.25 -1.25 12.13
N ALA A 127 7.57 -1.27 12.07
CA ALA A 127 8.42 -1.21 13.26
C ALA A 127 8.30 0.14 13.99
N SER A 128 8.89 0.22 15.18
CA SER A 128 8.90 1.46 15.97
C SER A 128 9.61 2.59 15.21
N PRO A 129 9.08 3.83 15.21
CA PRO A 129 7.98 4.32 16.05
C PRO A 129 6.57 4.15 15.44
N THR A 130 6.44 3.68 14.20
CA THR A 130 5.17 3.63 13.49
C THR A 130 4.19 2.63 14.11
N GLY A 131 4.66 1.43 14.42
CA GLY A 131 3.81 0.40 15.02
C GLY A 131 3.13 0.83 16.32
N PRO A 132 3.88 1.33 17.32
CA PRO A 132 3.28 1.84 18.54
C PRO A 132 2.26 2.95 18.32
N LEU A 133 2.49 3.83 17.35
CA LEU A 133 1.54 4.89 17.00
C LEU A 133 0.24 4.30 16.44
N LEU A 134 0.32 3.30 15.57
CA LEU A 134 -0.84 2.61 15.01
C LEU A 134 -1.68 1.94 16.09
N LEU A 135 -1.03 1.29 17.06
CA LEU A 135 -1.70 0.68 18.21
C LEU A 135 -2.43 1.72 19.06
N ASN A 136 -1.82 2.89 19.24
CA ASN A 136 -2.42 3.98 19.99
C ASN A 136 -3.65 4.57 19.27
N ILE A 137 -3.61 4.67 17.95
CA ILE A 137 -4.75 5.11 17.14
C ILE A 137 -5.90 4.11 17.28
N ALA A 138 -5.61 2.83 17.11
CA ALA A 138 -6.61 1.76 17.19
C ALA A 138 -7.32 1.72 18.55
N SER A 139 -6.59 1.95 19.65
CA SER A 139 -7.16 1.91 20.99
C SER A 139 -8.10 3.09 21.31
N ARG A 140 -8.00 4.19 20.57
CA ARG A 140 -8.89 5.36 20.75
C ARG A 140 -10.29 5.13 20.24
N ASP A 141 -10.44 4.26 19.24
CA ASP A 141 -11.74 3.98 18.63
C ASP A 141 -12.58 3.01 19.46
N GLU A 142 -11.99 2.37 20.48
CA GLU A 142 -12.69 1.47 21.39
C GLU A 142 -13.36 2.20 22.58
N THR A 143 -13.14 3.49 22.73
CA THR A 143 -13.75 4.33 23.76
C THR A 143 -14.80 5.26 23.17
#